data_3117f721fbffbda0a6600fb5a4f61513
#
_entry.id   3117f721fbffbda0a6600fb5a4f61513
#
_cell.length_a   1.000
_cell.length_b   1.000
_cell.length_c   1.000
_cell.angle_alpha   90.00
_cell.angle_beta   90.00
_cell.angle_gamma   90.00
#
_symmetry.space_group_name_H-M   'P 1'
#
loop_
_entity.id
_entity.type
_entity.pdbx_description
1 polymer ?
#
loop_
_entity_poly.entity_id
_entity_poly.type
_entity_poly.pdbx_seq_one_letter_code
_entity_poly.pdbx_strand_id
1 'polypeptide(L)'
;MTGFYSEHSKVWVSVDCIVFGFEEDKLKLLIGKRQMDPGRGEWSLYGGFVGPQESLTEAAQRVLQDLTGLQKLYMRQVGAFGAIDRDPGERVISVAYCALINVKDYDDSLRERYGLEWVPVENMPKLYSDHNTMVKDALAMLRRHINTEPLSFNLLPELFTLTQLQHVYEAILGTEIDKRNFRKRIKQIDFIEKTDKIDKLTSKRGAALYRFNSKAYDEDPEFKL
;
A
#
# COMPACT_ATOMS: atom_id res chain seq x y z
N MET A 1 -15.43 -36.90 -15.25
CA MET A 1 -15.77 -36.35 -13.91
C MET A 1 -16.74 -35.19 -14.12
N THR A 2 -17.97 -35.56 -14.29
CA THR A 2 -19.08 -34.65 -14.49
C THR A 2 -20.02 -34.94 -13.34
N GLY A 3 -20.24 -33.99 -12.48
CA GLY A 3 -21.23 -34.24 -11.48
C GLY A 3 -21.38 -33.05 -10.51
N PHE A 4 -20.54 -33.00 -9.49
CA PHE A 4 -20.76 -32.06 -8.40
C PHE A 4 -20.56 -30.58 -8.79
N TYR A 5 -19.45 -30.26 -9.45
CA TYR A 5 -19.12 -28.88 -9.81
C TYR A 5 -19.97 -28.32 -10.97
N SER A 6 -20.56 -29.14 -11.82
CA SER A 6 -21.39 -28.70 -12.93
C SER A 6 -22.79 -28.23 -12.48
N GLU A 7 -23.21 -28.58 -11.28
CA GLU A 7 -24.48 -28.19 -10.69
C GLU A 7 -24.41 -26.82 -9.99
N HIS A 8 -23.21 -26.25 -9.84
CA HIS A 8 -23.01 -24.98 -9.18
C HIS A 8 -22.62 -23.88 -10.17
N SER A 9 -23.17 -22.70 -9.97
CA SER A 9 -22.81 -21.51 -10.75
C SER A 9 -21.37 -21.11 -10.48
N LYS A 10 -20.64 -20.81 -11.54
CA LYS A 10 -19.29 -20.23 -11.45
C LYS A 10 -19.40 -18.74 -11.17
N VAL A 11 -18.47 -18.21 -10.41
CA VAL A 11 -18.31 -16.78 -10.17
C VAL A 11 -16.90 -16.36 -10.59
N TRP A 12 -16.78 -15.11 -11.06
CA TRP A 12 -15.48 -14.54 -11.36
C TRP A 12 -14.76 -14.14 -10.07
N VAL A 13 -13.44 -14.36 -10.04
CA VAL A 13 -12.59 -13.89 -8.94
C VAL A 13 -11.59 -12.88 -9.51
N SER A 14 -11.51 -11.73 -8.87
CA SER A 14 -10.54 -10.68 -9.18
C SER A 14 -9.69 -10.33 -7.96
N VAL A 15 -8.61 -9.64 -8.19
CA VAL A 15 -7.84 -8.92 -7.16
C VAL A 15 -7.89 -7.43 -7.46
N ASP A 16 -8.00 -6.60 -6.42
CA ASP A 16 -7.88 -5.15 -6.50
C ASP A 16 -6.73 -4.69 -5.60
N CYS A 17 -5.79 -3.91 -6.15
CA CYS A 17 -4.57 -3.48 -5.48
C CYS A 17 -4.69 -2.04 -5.00
N ILE A 18 -4.61 -1.86 -3.69
CA ILE A 18 -4.56 -0.56 -3.02
C ILE A 18 -3.09 -0.23 -2.80
N VAL A 19 -2.53 0.65 -3.62
CA VAL A 19 -1.12 1.03 -3.54
C VAL A 19 -0.99 2.37 -2.82
N PHE A 20 -0.44 2.34 -1.62
CA PHE A 20 -0.10 3.54 -0.87
C PHE A 20 1.36 3.93 -1.09
N GLY A 21 1.59 5.23 -1.22
CA GLY A 21 2.89 5.85 -1.23
C GLY A 21 2.94 7.02 -0.25
N PHE A 22 4.14 7.52 0.04
CA PHE A 22 4.30 8.68 0.90
C PHE A 22 5.19 9.72 0.23
N GLU A 23 4.66 10.93 0.10
CA GLU A 23 5.37 12.06 -0.50
C GLU A 23 4.78 13.38 0.00
N GLU A 24 5.61 14.43 0.16
CA GLU A 24 5.20 15.75 0.64
C GLU A 24 4.44 15.70 1.96
N ASP A 25 4.90 14.86 2.89
CA ASP A 25 4.31 14.60 4.21
C ASP A 25 2.85 14.08 4.16
N LYS A 26 2.42 13.52 3.02
CA LYS A 26 1.08 12.98 2.82
C LYS A 26 1.09 11.53 2.40
N LEU A 27 0.14 10.77 2.93
CA LEU A 27 -0.16 9.44 2.41
C LEU A 27 -0.94 9.59 1.10
N LYS A 28 -0.40 9.05 0.03
CA LYS A 28 -0.99 9.10 -1.32
C LYS A 28 -1.49 7.71 -1.73
N LEU A 29 -2.52 7.68 -2.54
CA LEU A 29 -3.09 6.50 -3.16
C LEU A 29 -2.86 6.56 -4.66
N LEU A 30 -2.41 5.47 -5.27
CA LEU A 30 -2.28 5.34 -6.71
C LEU A 30 -3.63 4.89 -7.29
N ILE A 31 -4.21 5.71 -8.17
CA ILE A 31 -5.47 5.42 -8.84
C ILE A 31 -5.36 5.72 -10.33
N GLY A 32 -6.27 5.15 -11.12
CA GLY A 32 -6.34 5.42 -12.55
C GLY A 32 -7.78 5.45 -13.06
N LYS A 33 -7.96 5.90 -14.29
CA LYS A 33 -9.25 5.86 -14.94
C LYS A 33 -9.47 4.54 -15.65
N ARG A 34 -10.62 3.92 -15.41
CA ARG A 34 -11.01 2.67 -16.07
C ARG A 34 -11.01 2.85 -17.60
N GLN A 35 -10.37 1.91 -18.27
CA GLN A 35 -10.30 1.91 -19.74
C GLN A 35 -11.40 1.07 -20.38
N MET A 36 -12.17 0.30 -19.58
CA MET A 36 -13.19 -0.64 -20.04
C MET A 36 -14.53 -0.43 -19.31
N ASP A 37 -15.60 -0.89 -19.94
CA ASP A 37 -16.92 -0.97 -19.31
C ASP A 37 -17.05 -2.21 -18.42
N PRO A 38 -17.88 -2.14 -17.39
CA PRO A 38 -18.66 -1.00 -16.93
C PRO A 38 -17.78 0.06 -16.22
N GLY A 39 -18.20 1.32 -16.23
CA GLY A 39 -17.54 2.42 -15.51
C GLY A 39 -16.33 3.03 -16.24
N ARG A 40 -16.26 2.94 -17.58
CA ARG A 40 -15.21 3.59 -18.37
C ARG A 40 -15.08 5.09 -18.03
N GLY A 41 -13.85 5.53 -17.73
CA GLY A 41 -13.55 6.92 -17.36
C GLY A 41 -13.75 7.25 -15.89
N GLU A 42 -14.35 6.37 -15.09
CA GLU A 42 -14.42 6.53 -13.64
C GLU A 42 -13.06 6.26 -12.97
N TRP A 43 -12.79 6.93 -11.85
CA TRP A 43 -11.63 6.64 -11.03
C TRP A 43 -11.73 5.26 -10.39
N SER A 44 -10.64 4.52 -10.35
CA SER A 44 -10.63 3.13 -9.90
C SER A 44 -9.28 2.76 -9.27
N LEU A 45 -9.32 1.76 -8.41
CA LEU A 45 -8.15 0.95 -8.10
C LEU A 45 -7.75 0.15 -9.34
N TYR A 46 -6.53 -0.35 -9.35
CA TYR A 46 -6.05 -1.24 -10.39
C TYR A 46 -6.20 -2.68 -9.94
N GLY A 47 -6.74 -3.50 -10.82
CA GLY A 47 -7.02 -4.90 -10.51
C GLY A 47 -6.94 -5.79 -11.73
N GLY A 48 -7.22 -7.07 -11.53
CA GLY A 48 -7.27 -8.04 -12.61
C GLY A 48 -7.96 -9.34 -12.17
N PHE A 49 -8.46 -10.07 -13.13
CA PHE A 49 -9.02 -11.39 -12.86
C PHE A 49 -7.91 -12.38 -12.50
N VAL A 50 -8.23 -13.31 -11.61
CA VAL A 50 -7.36 -14.42 -11.23
C VAL A 50 -7.38 -15.47 -12.33
N GLY A 51 -6.20 -15.80 -12.84
CA GLY A 51 -6.04 -16.83 -13.86
C GLY A 51 -6.21 -18.25 -13.31
N PRO A 52 -6.45 -19.25 -14.18
CA PRO A 52 -6.73 -20.62 -13.76
C PRO A 52 -5.53 -21.36 -13.15
N GLN A 53 -4.32 -20.80 -13.28
CA GLN A 53 -3.07 -21.43 -12.82
C GLN A 53 -2.27 -20.54 -11.87
N GLU A 54 -2.90 -19.54 -11.27
CA GLU A 54 -2.28 -18.67 -10.29
C GLU A 54 -3.12 -18.58 -9.02
N SER A 55 -2.47 -18.43 -7.89
CA SER A 55 -3.10 -18.13 -6.61
C SER A 55 -3.52 -16.65 -6.55
N LEU A 56 -4.35 -16.29 -5.55
CA LEU A 56 -4.73 -14.90 -5.29
C LEU A 56 -3.50 -14.00 -5.08
N THR A 57 -2.50 -14.52 -4.37
CA THR A 57 -1.26 -13.78 -4.09
C THR A 57 -0.43 -13.57 -5.36
N GLU A 58 -0.30 -14.60 -6.21
CA GLU A 58 0.40 -14.47 -7.49
C GLU A 58 -0.32 -13.51 -8.45
N ALA A 59 -1.66 -13.56 -8.50
CA ALA A 59 -2.44 -12.61 -9.28
C ALA A 59 -2.21 -11.16 -8.81
N ALA A 60 -2.24 -10.92 -7.50
CA ALA A 60 -1.96 -9.60 -6.94
C ALA A 60 -0.52 -9.14 -7.20
N GLN A 61 0.47 -10.04 -7.08
CA GLN A 61 1.87 -9.74 -7.41
C GLN A 61 2.04 -9.37 -8.89
N ARG A 62 1.41 -10.12 -9.79
CA ARG A 62 1.42 -9.82 -11.24
C ARG A 62 0.84 -8.43 -11.51
N VAL A 63 -0.35 -8.15 -10.98
CA VAL A 63 -1.00 -6.85 -11.14
C VAL A 63 -0.13 -5.72 -10.60
N LEU A 64 0.45 -5.89 -9.41
CA LEU A 64 1.34 -4.89 -8.81
C LEU A 64 2.63 -4.71 -9.59
N GLN A 65 3.22 -5.78 -10.11
CA GLN A 65 4.42 -5.71 -10.93
C GLN A 65 4.15 -4.96 -12.25
N ASP A 66 3.04 -5.26 -12.91
CA ASP A 66 2.63 -4.55 -14.13
C ASP A 66 2.42 -3.06 -13.87
N LEU A 67 1.84 -2.74 -12.70
CA LEU A 67 1.49 -1.39 -12.29
C LEU A 67 2.68 -0.55 -11.83
N THR A 68 3.64 -1.17 -11.13
CA THR A 68 4.72 -0.45 -10.42
C THR A 68 6.12 -0.74 -10.98
N GLY A 69 6.28 -1.80 -11.76
CA GLY A 69 7.59 -2.29 -12.21
C GLY A 69 8.41 -2.98 -11.11
N LEU A 70 7.93 -3.01 -9.87
CA LEU A 70 8.66 -3.52 -8.72
C LEU A 70 8.35 -5.01 -8.49
N GLN A 71 9.38 -5.81 -8.27
CA GLN A 71 9.24 -7.27 -8.08
C GLN A 71 9.01 -7.69 -6.62
N LYS A 72 9.53 -6.90 -5.68
CA LYS A 72 9.42 -7.20 -4.25
C LYS A 72 8.77 -6.01 -3.54
N LEU A 73 7.50 -6.16 -3.24
CA LEU A 73 6.72 -5.17 -2.51
C LEU A 73 6.17 -5.76 -1.23
N TYR A 74 6.09 -4.93 -0.20
CA TYR A 74 5.19 -5.24 0.90
C TYR A 74 3.76 -5.34 0.35
N MET A 75 3.13 -6.47 0.60
CA MET A 75 1.77 -6.74 0.15
C MET A 75 1.02 -7.54 1.22
N ARG A 76 -0.20 -7.12 1.53
CA ARG A 76 -1.06 -7.79 2.51
C ARG A 76 -2.50 -7.83 2.03
N GLN A 77 -3.13 -8.99 2.17
CA GLN A 77 -4.56 -9.12 1.91
C GLN A 77 -5.36 -8.31 2.93
N VAL A 78 -6.28 -7.49 2.44
CA VAL A 78 -7.19 -6.65 3.24
C VAL A 78 -8.46 -7.41 3.57
N GLY A 79 -9.10 -8.00 2.55
CA GLY A 79 -10.33 -8.75 2.69
C GLY A 79 -10.94 -9.13 1.35
N ALA A 80 -12.05 -9.87 1.41
CA ALA A 80 -12.83 -10.25 0.25
C ALA A 80 -14.12 -9.39 0.17
N PHE A 81 -14.41 -8.89 -1.01
CA PHE A 81 -15.55 -8.02 -1.32
C PHE A 81 -16.46 -8.74 -2.30
N GLY A 82 -17.60 -9.18 -1.81
CA GLY A 82 -18.48 -10.07 -2.57
C GLY A 82 -19.97 -9.69 -2.49
N ALA A 83 -20.31 -8.40 -2.33
CA ALA A 83 -21.69 -7.95 -2.46
C ALA A 83 -22.26 -8.38 -3.82
N ILE A 84 -23.55 -8.75 -3.88
CA ILE A 84 -24.15 -9.33 -5.08
C ILE A 84 -24.13 -8.34 -6.25
N ASP A 85 -24.31 -7.09 -5.95
CA ASP A 85 -24.45 -5.96 -6.87
C ASP A 85 -23.17 -5.10 -7.00
N ARG A 86 -22.01 -5.60 -6.51
CA ARG A 86 -20.76 -4.84 -6.55
C ARG A 86 -20.27 -4.57 -7.97
N ASP A 87 -20.48 -5.51 -8.89
CA ASP A 87 -20.15 -5.37 -10.30
C ASP A 87 -21.44 -5.52 -11.13
N PRO A 88 -21.82 -4.49 -11.94
CA PRO A 88 -23.05 -4.56 -12.71
C PRO A 88 -22.95 -5.46 -13.94
N GLY A 89 -21.77 -5.92 -14.34
CA GLY A 89 -21.57 -6.78 -15.51
C GLY A 89 -21.77 -8.24 -15.19
N GLU A 90 -21.13 -8.72 -14.12
CA GLU A 90 -21.10 -10.15 -13.78
C GLU A 90 -21.00 -10.37 -12.27
N ARG A 91 -21.24 -11.60 -11.83
CA ARG A 91 -21.01 -12.00 -10.43
C ARG A 91 -19.51 -12.12 -10.16
N VAL A 92 -18.93 -11.08 -9.58
CA VAL A 92 -17.50 -11.00 -9.26
C VAL A 92 -17.30 -10.95 -7.74
N ILE A 93 -16.34 -11.71 -7.24
CA ILE A 93 -15.78 -11.56 -5.90
C ILE A 93 -14.37 -11.00 -6.07
N SER A 94 -14.08 -9.87 -5.44
CA SER A 94 -12.74 -9.30 -5.43
C SER A 94 -12.04 -9.50 -4.10
N VAL A 95 -10.76 -9.84 -4.16
CA VAL A 95 -9.88 -9.88 -2.99
C VAL A 95 -8.95 -8.67 -3.05
N ALA A 96 -9.11 -7.77 -2.08
CA ALA A 96 -8.32 -6.55 -2.01
C ALA A 96 -6.97 -6.81 -1.34
N TYR A 97 -5.91 -6.26 -1.93
CA TYR A 97 -4.54 -6.28 -1.42
C TYR A 97 -4.02 -4.86 -1.23
N CYS A 98 -3.44 -4.61 -0.06
CA CYS A 98 -2.73 -3.36 0.25
C CYS A 98 -1.25 -3.54 -0.03
N ALA A 99 -0.66 -2.61 -0.78
CA ALA A 99 0.77 -2.53 -1.01
C ALA A 99 1.32 -1.17 -0.56
N LEU A 100 2.56 -1.18 -0.06
CA LEU A 100 3.26 0.02 0.38
C LEU A 100 4.51 0.19 -0.47
N ILE A 101 4.70 1.37 -1.04
CA ILE A 101 5.90 1.67 -1.84
C ILE A 101 6.45 3.06 -1.50
N ASN A 102 7.76 3.20 -1.62
CA ASN A 102 8.37 4.51 -1.67
C ASN A 102 8.10 5.13 -3.05
N VAL A 103 7.44 6.29 -3.09
CA VAL A 103 7.08 6.96 -4.36
C VAL A 103 8.30 7.22 -5.24
N LYS A 104 9.49 7.43 -4.66
CA LYS A 104 10.73 7.65 -5.41
C LYS A 104 11.25 6.43 -6.14
N ASP A 105 10.83 5.22 -5.74
CA ASP A 105 11.21 3.97 -6.39
C ASP A 105 10.23 3.61 -7.51
N TYR A 106 9.15 4.39 -7.66
CA TYR A 106 8.13 4.21 -8.68
C TYR A 106 8.59 4.76 -10.03
N ASP A 107 8.39 3.98 -11.09
CA ASP A 107 8.69 4.40 -12.46
C ASP A 107 7.56 5.28 -13.03
N ASP A 108 7.83 6.59 -13.15
CA ASP A 108 6.88 7.55 -13.70
C ASP A 108 6.42 7.23 -15.13
N SER A 109 7.20 6.48 -15.91
CA SER A 109 6.78 6.04 -17.25
C SER A 109 5.57 5.09 -17.22
N LEU A 110 5.45 4.29 -16.16
CA LEU A 110 4.28 3.42 -15.94
C LEU A 110 3.04 4.23 -15.59
N ARG A 111 3.22 5.32 -14.83
CA ARG A 111 2.14 6.25 -14.51
C ARG A 111 1.52 6.83 -15.78
N GLU A 112 2.34 7.30 -16.70
CA GLU A 112 1.89 7.80 -18.00
C GLU A 112 1.24 6.70 -18.85
N ARG A 113 1.88 5.53 -18.92
CA ARG A 113 1.39 4.39 -19.72
C ARG A 113 0.01 3.92 -19.31
N TYR A 114 -0.27 3.86 -18.01
CA TYR A 114 -1.55 3.37 -17.47
C TYR A 114 -2.52 4.49 -17.07
N GLY A 115 -2.15 5.75 -17.28
CA GLY A 115 -2.99 6.90 -16.90
C GLY A 115 -3.24 6.98 -15.39
N LEU A 116 -2.19 6.75 -14.60
CA LEU A 116 -2.27 6.70 -13.14
C LEU A 116 -1.93 8.04 -12.51
N GLU A 117 -2.52 8.29 -11.35
CA GLU A 117 -2.29 9.50 -10.56
C GLU A 117 -2.09 9.16 -9.08
N TRP A 118 -1.13 9.83 -8.46
CA TRP A 118 -0.96 9.87 -7.02
C TRP A 118 -1.86 10.93 -6.42
N VAL A 119 -2.88 10.53 -5.68
CA VAL A 119 -3.80 11.45 -4.99
C VAL A 119 -3.65 11.33 -3.47
N PRO A 120 -3.65 12.43 -2.72
CA PRO A 120 -3.70 12.36 -1.26
C PRO A 120 -4.93 11.58 -0.81
N VAL A 121 -4.76 10.64 0.13
CA VAL A 121 -5.86 9.80 0.63
C VAL A 121 -7.01 10.64 1.19
N GLU A 122 -6.70 11.77 1.80
CA GLU A 122 -7.68 12.74 2.34
C GLU A 122 -8.56 13.38 1.26
N ASN A 123 -8.03 13.50 0.02
CA ASN A 123 -8.70 14.11 -1.13
C ASN A 123 -9.12 13.07 -2.19
N MET A 124 -9.19 11.80 -1.80
CA MET A 124 -9.56 10.71 -2.70
C MET A 124 -10.94 10.96 -3.33
N PRO A 125 -11.05 10.92 -4.67
CA PRO A 125 -12.32 11.08 -5.34
C PRO A 125 -13.25 9.88 -5.08
N LYS A 126 -14.48 9.97 -5.57
CA LYS A 126 -15.34 8.79 -5.67
C LYS A 126 -14.71 7.80 -6.65
N LEU A 127 -14.47 6.59 -6.19
CA LEU A 127 -13.98 5.49 -6.99
C LEU A 127 -15.15 4.61 -7.47
N TYR A 128 -14.86 3.86 -8.53
CA TYR A 128 -15.79 2.88 -9.08
C TYR A 128 -16.23 1.85 -8.03
N SER A 129 -17.50 1.46 -8.06
CA SER A 129 -18.07 0.42 -7.22
C SER A 129 -17.76 0.60 -5.72
N ASP A 130 -17.25 -0.43 -5.07
CA ASP A 130 -16.91 -0.52 -3.66
C ASP A 130 -15.43 -0.18 -3.32
N HIS A 131 -14.67 0.34 -4.29
CA HIS A 131 -13.25 0.62 -4.14
C HIS A 131 -12.93 1.63 -3.03
N ASN A 132 -13.79 2.64 -2.80
CA ASN A 132 -13.61 3.53 -1.65
C ASN A 132 -13.69 2.78 -0.32
N THR A 133 -14.51 1.74 -0.22
CA THR A 133 -14.61 0.90 0.97
C THR A 133 -13.33 0.08 1.15
N MET A 134 -12.81 -0.51 0.07
CA MET A 134 -11.53 -1.24 0.10
C MET A 134 -10.39 -0.37 0.61
N VAL A 135 -10.28 0.88 0.14
CA VAL A 135 -9.25 1.84 0.60
C VAL A 135 -9.42 2.17 2.08
N LYS A 136 -10.65 2.40 2.55
CA LYS A 136 -10.93 2.66 3.97
C LYS A 136 -10.53 1.48 4.86
N ASP A 137 -10.83 0.26 4.43
CA ASP A 137 -10.50 -0.96 5.18
C ASP A 137 -8.97 -1.20 5.20
N ALA A 138 -8.29 -0.94 4.07
CA ALA A 138 -6.83 -0.99 4.00
C ALA A 138 -6.18 0.04 4.95
N LEU A 139 -6.66 1.28 4.97
CA LEU A 139 -6.17 2.31 5.88
C LEU A 139 -6.43 1.95 7.35
N ALA A 140 -7.60 1.40 7.66
CA ALA A 140 -7.92 0.91 9.00
C ALA A 140 -6.99 -0.25 9.42
N MET A 141 -6.65 -1.14 8.48
CA MET A 141 -5.66 -2.20 8.71
C MET A 141 -4.27 -1.62 8.99
N LEU A 142 -3.79 -0.67 8.20
CA LEU A 142 -2.50 -0.01 8.43
C LEU A 142 -2.44 0.66 9.81
N ARG A 143 -3.48 1.39 10.19
CA ARG A 143 -3.58 2.04 11.51
C ARG A 143 -3.51 1.07 12.68
N ARG A 144 -4.08 -0.12 12.54
CA ARG A 144 -4.02 -1.15 13.59
C ARG A 144 -2.62 -1.76 13.75
N HIS A 145 -1.87 -1.87 12.65
CA HIS A 145 -0.62 -2.62 12.63
C HIS A 145 0.64 -1.75 12.65
N ILE A 146 0.54 -0.44 12.36
CA ILE A 146 1.73 0.42 12.24
C ILE A 146 2.58 0.50 13.51
N ASN A 147 1.97 0.31 14.68
CA ASN A 147 2.68 0.34 15.95
C ASN A 147 3.26 -1.03 16.37
N THR A 148 2.93 -2.09 15.65
CA THR A 148 3.34 -3.47 15.97
C THR A 148 4.08 -4.17 14.83
N GLU A 149 4.15 -3.52 13.67
CA GLU A 149 4.84 -4.04 12.49
C GLU A 149 5.64 -2.92 11.81
N PRO A 150 6.79 -3.21 11.19
CA PRO A 150 7.67 -2.20 10.59
C PRO A 150 7.17 -1.70 9.22
N LEU A 151 5.86 -1.45 9.09
CA LEU A 151 5.19 -1.09 7.83
C LEU A 151 5.70 0.21 7.24
N SER A 152 5.99 1.19 8.10
CA SER A 152 6.40 2.54 7.71
C SER A 152 7.67 2.58 6.85
N PHE A 153 8.57 1.60 7.03
CA PHE A 153 9.84 1.57 6.29
C PHE A 153 9.65 1.25 4.80
N ASN A 154 8.53 0.62 4.40
CA ASN A 154 8.20 0.41 2.99
C ASN A 154 7.81 1.71 2.26
N LEU A 155 7.47 2.76 3.00
CA LEU A 155 7.11 4.08 2.49
C LEU A 155 8.28 5.06 2.48
N LEU A 156 9.41 4.70 3.09
CA LEU A 156 10.58 5.55 3.26
C LEU A 156 11.72 5.12 2.34
N PRO A 157 12.62 6.05 1.98
CA PRO A 157 13.87 5.67 1.34
C PRO A 157 14.75 4.84 2.30
N GLU A 158 15.73 4.12 1.76
CA GLU A 158 16.68 3.31 2.55
C GLU A 158 17.32 4.10 3.70
N LEU A 159 17.65 5.36 3.44
CA LEU A 159 18.15 6.30 4.43
C LEU A 159 17.13 7.40 4.69
N PHE A 160 16.69 7.51 5.92
CA PHE A 160 15.64 8.46 6.33
C PHE A 160 16.00 9.21 7.61
N THR A 161 15.37 10.34 7.83
CA THR A 161 15.42 11.09 9.08
C THR A 161 14.31 10.65 10.03
N LEU A 162 14.50 10.79 11.34
CA LEU A 162 13.40 10.54 12.30
C LEU A 162 12.21 11.48 12.10
N THR A 163 12.39 12.62 11.45
CA THR A 163 11.30 13.53 11.10
C THR A 163 10.45 12.93 9.98
N GLN A 164 11.08 12.39 8.93
CA GLN A 164 10.35 11.69 7.86
C GLN A 164 9.59 10.48 8.41
N LEU A 165 10.22 9.68 9.26
CA LEU A 165 9.55 8.55 9.90
C LEU A 165 8.33 9.01 10.72
N GLN A 166 8.46 10.09 11.53
CA GLN A 166 7.36 10.68 12.29
C GLN A 166 6.20 11.10 11.37
N HIS A 167 6.49 11.82 10.27
CA HIS A 167 5.47 12.27 9.33
C HIS A 167 4.73 11.10 8.64
N VAL A 168 5.41 9.98 8.36
CA VAL A 168 4.74 8.75 7.87
C VAL A 168 3.72 8.24 8.90
N TYR A 169 4.11 8.19 10.18
CA TYR A 169 3.19 7.78 11.25
C TYR A 169 2.00 8.73 11.38
N GLU A 170 2.25 10.03 11.38
CA GLU A 170 1.21 11.06 11.44
C GLU A 170 0.24 10.98 10.25
N ALA A 171 0.77 10.78 9.04
CA ALA A 171 -0.04 10.63 7.83
C ALA A 171 -0.94 9.38 7.85
N ILE A 172 -0.45 8.25 8.36
CA ILE A 172 -1.24 7.02 8.47
C ILE A 172 -2.27 7.13 9.59
N LEU A 173 -1.86 7.60 10.78
CA LEU A 173 -2.72 7.70 11.94
C LEU A 173 -3.75 8.83 11.83
N GLY A 174 -3.43 9.87 11.06
CA GLY A 174 -4.28 11.06 10.90
C GLY A 174 -4.25 11.98 12.12
N THR A 175 -3.19 11.91 12.95
CA THR A 175 -3.04 12.72 14.17
C THR A 175 -1.58 13.14 14.34
N GLU A 176 -1.36 14.31 14.91
CA GLU A 176 -0.01 14.75 15.31
C GLU A 176 0.55 13.88 16.44
N ILE A 177 1.86 13.66 16.43
CA ILE A 177 2.57 12.86 17.41
C ILE A 177 3.57 13.74 18.17
N ASP A 178 3.60 13.62 19.50
CA ASP A 178 4.63 14.29 20.28
C ASP A 178 6.04 13.88 19.88
N LYS A 179 6.76 14.81 19.28
CA LYS A 179 8.08 14.61 18.70
C LYS A 179 9.11 14.08 19.69
N ARG A 180 9.05 14.51 20.96
CA ARG A 180 10.02 14.14 21.99
C ARG A 180 9.81 12.68 22.40
N ASN A 181 8.57 12.30 22.65
CA ASN A 181 8.20 10.94 23.02
C ASN A 181 8.44 9.96 21.89
N PHE A 182 8.05 10.32 20.66
CA PHE A 182 8.32 9.52 19.48
C PHE A 182 9.80 9.22 19.30
N ARG A 183 10.65 10.24 19.33
CA ARG A 183 12.10 10.07 19.22
C ARG A 183 12.71 9.27 20.36
N LYS A 184 12.18 9.39 21.58
CA LYS A 184 12.62 8.58 22.72
C LYS A 184 12.34 7.09 22.49
N ARG A 185 11.13 6.75 21.98
CA ARG A 185 10.73 5.38 21.67
C ARG A 185 11.55 4.79 20.52
N ILE A 186 11.67 5.51 19.40
CA ILE A 186 12.45 5.06 18.24
C ILE A 186 13.90 4.72 18.61
N LYS A 187 14.52 5.47 19.50
CA LYS A 187 15.92 5.21 19.93
C LYS A 187 16.08 3.95 20.79
N GLN A 188 15.01 3.34 21.22
CA GLN A 188 14.99 2.08 21.97
C GLN A 188 14.81 0.86 21.07
N ILE A 189 14.67 1.07 19.78
CA ILE A 189 14.43 0.03 18.78
C ILE A 189 15.78 -0.27 18.10
N ASP A 190 16.34 -1.43 18.39
CA ASP A 190 17.71 -1.80 17.99
C ASP A 190 17.88 -1.95 16.46
N PHE A 191 16.85 -2.33 15.74
CA PHE A 191 16.88 -2.47 14.28
C PHE A 191 16.66 -1.15 13.51
N ILE A 192 16.59 0.00 14.22
CA ILE A 192 16.65 1.34 13.62
C ILE A 192 18.03 1.93 13.91
N GLU A 193 18.93 1.73 12.96
CA GLU A 193 20.33 2.07 13.12
C GLU A 193 20.62 3.52 12.70
N LYS A 194 21.29 4.28 13.55
CA LYS A 194 21.85 5.57 13.19
C LYS A 194 23.09 5.38 12.32
N THR A 195 23.15 6.09 11.19
CA THR A 195 24.32 6.08 10.30
C THR A 195 25.24 7.28 10.55
N ASP A 196 26.44 7.27 9.95
CA ASP A 196 27.36 8.42 9.96
C ASP A 196 26.96 9.52 8.96
N LYS A 197 25.91 9.29 8.18
CA LYS A 197 25.45 10.23 7.14
C LYS A 197 24.52 11.29 7.74
N ILE A 198 24.56 12.46 7.13
CA ILE A 198 23.75 13.63 7.53
C ILE A 198 22.98 14.15 6.31
N ASP A 199 21.69 14.32 6.47
CA ASP A 199 20.86 15.02 5.51
C ASP A 199 21.02 16.54 5.67
N LYS A 200 21.56 17.18 4.64
CA LYS A 200 21.69 18.64 4.54
C LYS A 200 20.69 19.26 3.57
N LEU A 201 19.90 18.43 2.85
CA LEU A 201 18.93 18.91 1.86
C LEU A 201 17.61 19.36 2.52
N THR A 202 17.10 18.55 3.45
CA THR A 202 15.84 18.85 4.13
C THR A 202 16.03 19.60 5.45
N SER A 203 17.26 19.65 5.97
CA SER A 203 17.58 20.33 7.23
C SER A 203 18.80 21.25 7.10
N LYS A 204 18.59 22.58 7.28
CA LYS A 204 19.68 23.59 7.24
C LYS A 204 20.82 23.31 8.24
N ARG A 205 20.52 22.68 9.37
CA ARG A 205 21.51 22.34 10.43
C ARG A 205 22.07 20.92 10.27
N GLY A 206 21.57 20.17 9.26
CA GLY A 206 21.83 18.75 9.11
C GLY A 206 20.98 17.90 10.05
N ALA A 207 20.44 16.80 9.54
CA ALA A 207 19.71 15.80 10.32
C ALA A 207 20.42 14.45 10.18
N ALA A 208 20.58 13.72 11.29
CA ALA A 208 21.14 12.37 11.24
C ALA A 208 20.22 11.45 10.40
N LEU A 209 20.85 10.63 9.56
CA LEU A 209 20.17 9.61 8.77
C LEU A 209 20.20 8.28 9.51
N TYR A 210 19.11 7.57 9.38
CA TYR A 210 18.87 6.24 9.96
C TYR A 210 18.54 5.25 8.85
N ARG A 211 18.71 3.98 9.12
CA ARG A 211 18.25 2.88 8.24
C ARG A 211 17.51 1.83 9.06
N PHE A 212 16.62 1.10 8.38
CA PHE A 212 15.99 -0.08 8.92
C PHE A 212 16.86 -1.31 8.63
N ASN A 213 17.22 -2.07 9.67
CA ASN A 213 17.94 -3.32 9.53
C ASN A 213 16.96 -4.50 9.58
N SER A 214 16.56 -4.98 8.40
CA SER A 214 15.59 -6.09 8.28
C SER A 214 16.11 -7.39 8.90
N LYS A 215 17.43 -7.66 8.83
CA LYS A 215 18.02 -8.86 9.43
C LYS A 215 17.90 -8.85 10.94
N ALA A 216 18.21 -7.72 11.57
CA ALA A 216 18.06 -7.58 13.02
C ALA A 216 16.60 -7.68 13.46
N TYR A 217 15.65 -7.17 12.64
CA TYR A 217 14.23 -7.35 12.89
C TYR A 217 13.78 -8.81 12.76
N ASP A 218 14.28 -9.55 11.76
CA ASP A 218 13.92 -10.97 11.54
C ASP A 218 14.44 -11.88 12.68
N GLU A 219 15.58 -11.49 13.32
CA GLU A 219 16.15 -12.21 14.46
C GLU A 219 15.41 -11.96 15.77
N ASP A 220 14.85 -10.75 15.96
CA ASP A 220 14.07 -10.37 17.15
C ASP A 220 12.90 -9.44 16.75
N PRO A 221 11.75 -10.00 16.33
CA PRO A 221 10.64 -9.23 15.78
C PRO A 221 9.77 -8.53 16.84
N GLU A 222 10.35 -8.02 17.92
CA GLU A 222 9.62 -7.20 18.89
C GLU A 222 9.55 -5.73 18.44
N PHE A 223 8.54 -5.40 17.63
CA PHE A 223 8.23 -4.01 17.26
C PHE A 223 7.05 -3.48 18.05
N LYS A 224 7.30 -2.48 18.91
CA LYS A 224 6.26 -1.75 19.65
C LYS A 224 6.60 -0.27 19.70
N LEU A 225 5.82 0.54 19.00
CA LEU A 225 6.00 1.99 18.97
C LEU A 225 4.89 2.72 19.71
#